data_1d9e5db20c4aa351b463dd3f3b0f6423
#
_entry.id   1d9e5db20c4aa351b463dd3f3b0f6423
#
_cell.length_a   1.000
_cell.length_b   1.000
_cell.length_c   1.000
_cell.angle_alpha   90.00
_cell.angle_beta   90.00
_cell.angle_gamma   90.00
#
_symmetry.space_group_name_H-M   'P 1'
#
loop_
_entity.id
_entity.type
_entity.pdbx_description
1 polymer ?
#
loop_
_entity_poly.entity_id
_entity_poly.type
_entity_poly.pdbx_seq_one_letter_code
_entity_poly.pdbx_strand_id
1 'polypeptide(L)'
;VEKLICYTLEGDIVTREDIDTICTEQMENRIFEMIRAVTEQNQEKALELYYDLLALKEPPMRILFLLARQYNQLLQVKELMEHGNGQQEIASKMKLQSFIVRNYINYAKRYTKKELIQMVSACTETEEEVKTGLLTDVLSVELLIVDFSSKN
;
A
#
# COMPACT_ATOMS: atom_id res chain seq x y z
N VAL A 1 19.46 -9.93 -5.12
CA VAL A 1 19.84 -11.00 -6.05
C VAL A 1 20.94 -11.85 -5.45
N GLU A 2 21.96 -11.25 -4.85
CA GLU A 2 23.04 -12.02 -4.19
C GLU A 2 22.52 -12.93 -3.08
N LYS A 3 21.53 -12.48 -2.31
CA LYS A 3 20.89 -13.31 -1.28
C LYS A 3 20.23 -14.54 -1.87
N LEU A 4 19.62 -14.40 -3.04
CA LEU A 4 18.94 -15.50 -3.72
C LEU A 4 19.95 -16.51 -4.24
N ILE A 5 21.10 -16.03 -4.71
CA ILE A 5 22.20 -16.88 -5.13
C ILE A 5 22.74 -17.67 -3.94
N CYS A 6 22.84 -17.03 -2.77
CA CYS A 6 23.28 -17.70 -1.54
C CYS A 6 22.34 -18.84 -1.14
N TYR A 7 21.02 -18.62 -1.26
CA TYR A 7 20.03 -19.68 -1.01
C TYR A 7 20.25 -20.87 -1.93
N THR A 8 20.51 -20.60 -3.19
CA THR A 8 20.78 -21.65 -4.17
C THR A 8 22.02 -22.45 -3.79
N LEU A 9 23.07 -21.78 -3.29
CA LEU A 9 24.32 -22.42 -2.86
C LEU A 9 24.13 -23.30 -1.63
N GLU A 10 23.15 -22.99 -0.80
CA GLU A 10 22.83 -23.80 0.39
C GLU A 10 22.02 -25.04 0.05
N GLY A 11 21.72 -25.25 -1.22
CA GLY A 11 21.03 -26.43 -1.69
C GLY A 11 19.53 -26.27 -1.88
N ASP A 12 18.98 -25.16 -1.51
CA ASP A 12 17.56 -24.87 -1.76
C ASP A 12 17.38 -24.35 -3.17
N ILE A 13 16.38 -24.87 -3.85
CA ILE A 13 16.06 -24.40 -5.19
C ILE A 13 15.10 -23.24 -5.06
N VAL A 14 15.58 -22.04 -5.39
CA VAL A 14 14.75 -20.85 -5.40
C VAL A 14 14.19 -20.69 -6.82
N THR A 15 12.88 -20.84 -6.97
CA THR A 15 12.22 -20.68 -8.25
C THR A 15 11.98 -19.19 -8.54
N ARG A 16 11.68 -18.90 -9.81
CA ARG A 16 11.33 -17.53 -10.19
C ARG A 16 10.09 -17.04 -9.46
N GLU A 17 9.14 -17.94 -9.21
CA GLU A 17 7.94 -17.63 -8.45
C GLU A 17 8.25 -17.26 -7.01
N ASP A 18 9.19 -17.96 -6.37
CA ASP A 18 9.63 -17.66 -5.01
C ASP A 18 10.27 -16.27 -4.94
N ILE A 19 11.09 -15.93 -5.92
CA ILE A 19 11.74 -14.62 -6.02
C ILE A 19 10.70 -13.52 -6.15
N ASP A 20 9.73 -13.70 -7.03
CA ASP A 20 8.66 -12.72 -7.27
C ASP A 20 7.81 -12.55 -6.02
N THR A 21 7.51 -13.63 -5.32
CA THR A 21 6.73 -13.60 -4.08
C THR A 21 7.45 -12.81 -2.99
N ILE A 22 8.74 -13.06 -2.79
CA ILE A 22 9.55 -12.35 -1.78
C ILE A 22 9.62 -10.86 -2.10
N CYS A 23 9.87 -10.50 -3.36
CA CYS A 23 9.94 -9.10 -3.78
C CYS A 23 8.59 -8.39 -3.59
N THR A 24 7.51 -9.07 -3.89
CA THR A 24 6.15 -8.53 -3.70
C THR A 24 5.86 -8.29 -2.23
N GLU A 25 6.21 -9.23 -1.36
CA GLU A 25 6.00 -9.08 0.08
C GLU A 25 6.78 -7.90 0.65
N GLN A 26 8.04 -7.74 0.25
CA GLN A 26 8.87 -6.63 0.69
C GLN A 26 8.28 -5.29 0.24
N MET A 27 7.81 -5.23 -0.98
CA MET A 27 7.18 -4.03 -1.53
C MET A 27 5.87 -3.72 -0.80
N GLU A 28 5.06 -4.73 -0.53
CA GLU A 28 3.81 -4.56 0.21
C GLU A 28 4.08 -4.04 1.62
N ASN A 29 5.12 -4.53 2.29
CA ASN A 29 5.51 -4.05 3.62
C ASN A 29 5.90 -2.58 3.59
N ARG A 30 6.65 -2.15 2.59
CA ARG A 30 7.04 -0.74 2.42
C ARG A 30 5.83 0.14 2.14
N ILE A 31 4.91 -0.33 1.32
CA ILE A 31 3.65 0.37 1.05
C ILE A 31 2.83 0.49 2.34
N PHE A 32 2.79 -0.58 3.14
CA PHE A 32 2.08 -0.54 4.42
C PHE A 32 2.69 0.50 5.37
N GLU A 33 4.01 0.57 5.45
CA GLU A 33 4.69 1.61 6.23
C GLU A 33 4.40 3.01 5.70
N MET A 34 4.31 3.15 4.39
CA MET A 34 3.95 4.42 3.75
C MET A 34 2.54 4.85 4.16
N ILE A 35 1.59 3.92 4.14
CA ILE A 35 0.22 4.19 4.58
C ILE A 35 0.19 4.58 6.05
N ARG A 36 0.99 3.94 6.88
CA ARG A 36 1.12 4.31 8.27
C ARG A 36 1.61 5.76 8.41
N ALA A 37 2.65 6.12 7.66
CA ALA A 37 3.19 7.48 7.69
C ALA A 37 2.15 8.49 7.22
N VAL A 38 1.40 8.18 6.16
CA VAL A 38 0.31 9.02 5.67
C VAL A 38 -0.78 9.17 6.74
N THR A 39 -1.15 8.08 7.39
CA THR A 39 -2.18 8.09 8.45
C THR A 39 -1.75 8.96 9.63
N GLU A 40 -0.47 8.93 9.96
CA GLU A 40 0.10 9.76 11.03
C GLU A 40 0.38 11.19 10.58
N GLN A 41 0.07 11.51 9.33
CA GLN A 41 0.33 12.81 8.70
C GLN A 41 1.82 13.18 8.68
N ASN A 42 2.67 12.16 8.64
CA ASN A 42 4.11 12.31 8.53
C ASN A 42 4.51 12.29 7.04
N GLN A 43 4.32 13.43 6.39
CA GLN A 43 4.58 13.60 4.97
C GLN A 43 6.04 13.30 4.62
N GLU A 44 6.96 13.77 5.44
CA GLU A 44 8.39 13.56 5.22
C GLU A 44 8.74 12.08 5.14
N LYS A 45 8.23 11.29 6.08
CA LYS A 45 8.46 9.84 6.11
C LYS A 45 7.79 9.14 4.92
N ALA A 46 6.57 9.55 4.59
CA ALA A 46 5.85 8.97 3.46
C ALA A 46 6.61 9.21 2.15
N LEU A 47 7.11 10.41 1.92
CA LEU A 47 7.89 10.73 0.73
C LEU A 47 9.25 10.04 0.72
N GLU A 48 9.90 9.92 1.88
CA GLU A 48 11.15 9.19 2.01
C GLU A 48 10.98 7.73 1.56
N LEU A 49 9.91 7.08 2.02
CA LEU A 49 9.60 5.71 1.62
C LEU A 49 9.32 5.60 0.12
N TYR A 50 8.63 6.58 -0.43
CA TYR A 50 8.36 6.63 -1.85
C TYR A 50 9.67 6.74 -2.66
N TYR A 51 10.55 7.65 -2.27
CA TYR A 51 11.84 7.83 -2.95
C TYR A 51 12.72 6.59 -2.81
N ASP A 52 12.67 5.90 -1.67
CA ASP A 52 13.39 4.64 -1.49
C ASP A 52 12.92 3.58 -2.49
N LEU A 53 11.61 3.48 -2.71
CA LEU A 53 11.05 2.55 -3.69
C LEU A 53 11.49 2.93 -5.11
N LEU A 54 11.53 4.21 -5.43
CA LEU A 54 12.01 4.68 -6.73
C LEU A 54 13.50 4.36 -6.92
N ALA A 55 14.30 4.50 -5.85
CA ALA A 55 15.73 4.16 -5.90
C ALA A 55 15.94 2.67 -6.16
N LEU A 56 15.01 1.83 -5.72
CA LEU A 56 15.02 0.39 -6.00
C LEU A 56 14.47 0.07 -7.40
N LYS A 57 14.21 1.10 -8.21
CA LYS A 57 13.68 1.01 -9.57
C LYS A 57 12.28 0.39 -9.65
N GLU A 58 11.50 0.54 -8.58
CA GLU A 58 10.11 0.12 -8.63
C GLU A 58 9.29 1.10 -9.48
N PRO A 59 8.47 0.59 -10.40
CA PRO A 59 7.68 1.49 -11.25
C PRO A 59 6.65 2.29 -10.43
N PRO A 60 6.54 3.60 -10.65
CA PRO A 60 5.56 4.41 -9.90
C PRO A 60 4.12 3.89 -10.03
N MET A 61 3.75 3.37 -11.19
CA MET A 61 2.40 2.85 -11.39
C MET A 61 2.12 1.59 -10.57
N ARG A 62 3.15 0.79 -10.30
CA ARG A 62 3.02 -0.36 -9.41
C ARG A 62 2.83 0.09 -7.96
N ILE A 63 3.57 1.13 -7.57
CA ILE A 63 3.43 1.74 -6.25
C ILE A 63 1.99 2.25 -6.08
N LEU A 64 1.49 2.95 -7.10
CA LEU A 64 0.12 3.47 -7.10
C LEU A 64 -0.91 2.35 -7.01
N PHE A 65 -0.72 1.27 -7.77
CA PHE A 65 -1.61 0.11 -7.73
C PHE A 65 -1.68 -0.48 -6.32
N LEU A 66 -0.53 -0.66 -5.67
CA LEU A 66 -0.49 -1.22 -4.31
C LEU A 66 -1.08 -0.27 -3.28
N LEU A 67 -0.87 1.04 -3.43
CA LEU A 67 -1.52 2.03 -2.57
C LEU A 67 -3.04 1.95 -2.69
N ALA A 68 -3.53 1.92 -3.92
CA ALA A 68 -4.98 1.82 -4.17
C ALA A 68 -5.56 0.53 -3.59
N ARG A 69 -4.85 -0.57 -3.74
CA ARG A 69 -5.26 -1.86 -3.18
C ARG A 69 -5.36 -1.80 -1.66
N GLN A 70 -4.36 -1.21 -1.01
CA GLN A 70 -4.35 -1.09 0.44
C GLN A 70 -5.48 -0.20 0.95
N TYR A 71 -5.70 0.94 0.32
CA TYR A 71 -6.81 1.82 0.71
C TYR A 71 -8.16 1.18 0.46
N ASN A 72 -8.29 0.40 -0.60
CA ASN A 72 -9.51 -0.35 -0.85
C ASN A 72 -9.76 -1.40 0.24
N GLN A 73 -8.72 -2.07 0.71
CA GLN A 73 -8.82 -3.01 1.83
C GLN A 73 -9.22 -2.27 3.12
N LEU A 74 -8.66 -1.10 3.37
CA LEU A 74 -9.05 -0.27 4.51
C LEU A 74 -10.52 0.11 4.44
N LEU A 75 -11.01 0.44 3.26
CA LEU A 75 -12.41 0.77 3.06
C LEU A 75 -13.31 -0.43 3.37
N GLN A 76 -12.92 -1.62 2.92
CA GLN A 76 -13.65 -2.86 3.22
C GLN A 76 -13.67 -3.14 4.71
N VAL A 77 -12.55 -2.98 5.39
CA VAL A 77 -12.46 -3.15 6.85
C VAL A 77 -13.40 -2.15 7.54
N LYS A 78 -13.37 -0.89 7.12
CA LYS A 78 -14.23 0.15 7.68
C LYS A 78 -15.70 -0.22 7.53
N GLU A 79 -16.07 -0.70 6.36
CA GLU A 79 -17.44 -1.10 6.08
C GLU A 79 -17.89 -2.26 6.97
N LEU A 80 -17.02 -3.27 7.13
CA LEU A 80 -17.32 -4.41 8.01
C LEU A 80 -17.42 -3.98 9.47
N MET A 81 -16.59 -3.03 9.91
CA MET A 81 -16.68 -2.47 11.26
C MET A 81 -18.02 -1.78 11.49
N GLU A 82 -18.49 -1.03 10.53
CA GLU A 82 -19.78 -0.34 10.60
C GLU A 82 -20.96 -1.32 10.67
N HIS A 83 -20.78 -2.52 10.15
CA HIS A 83 -21.79 -3.58 10.23
C HIS A 83 -21.68 -4.42 11.52
N GLY A 84 -20.82 -4.01 12.45
CA GLY A 84 -20.68 -4.66 13.74
C GLY A 84 -19.76 -5.87 13.79
N ASN A 85 -18.97 -6.12 12.73
CA ASN A 85 -18.03 -7.23 12.74
C ASN A 85 -16.82 -6.93 13.62
N GLY A 86 -16.40 -7.92 14.40
CA GLY A 86 -15.19 -7.85 15.20
C GLY A 86 -13.95 -8.22 14.40
N GLN A 87 -12.79 -8.10 15.05
CA GLN A 87 -11.50 -8.35 14.42
C GLN A 87 -11.41 -9.73 13.76
N GLN A 88 -11.83 -10.77 14.48
CA GLN A 88 -11.76 -12.15 13.98
C GLN A 88 -12.71 -12.39 12.81
N GLU A 89 -13.89 -11.80 12.87
CA GLU A 89 -14.86 -11.91 11.78
C GLU A 89 -14.35 -11.24 10.52
N ILE A 90 -13.75 -10.05 10.66
CA ILE A 90 -13.16 -9.32 9.54
C ILE A 90 -12.01 -10.13 8.94
N ALA A 91 -11.14 -10.68 9.80
CA ALA A 91 -10.02 -11.49 9.35
C ALA A 91 -10.49 -12.69 8.53
N SER A 92 -11.54 -13.36 8.99
CA SER A 92 -12.12 -14.50 8.29
C SER A 92 -12.73 -14.11 6.95
N LYS A 93 -13.51 -13.01 6.92
CA LYS A 93 -14.18 -12.56 5.70
C LYS A 93 -13.20 -12.04 4.65
N MET A 94 -12.13 -11.39 5.07
CA MET A 94 -11.14 -10.85 4.15
C MET A 94 -9.98 -11.81 3.88
N LYS A 95 -9.94 -12.94 4.57
CA LYS A 95 -8.87 -13.94 4.46
C LYS A 95 -7.50 -13.35 4.77
N LEU A 96 -7.45 -12.53 5.80
CA LEU A 96 -6.22 -11.90 6.28
C LEU A 96 -5.87 -12.40 7.67
N GLN A 97 -4.60 -12.28 8.03
CA GLN A 97 -4.15 -12.61 9.36
C GLN A 97 -4.68 -11.60 10.39
N SER A 98 -4.99 -12.08 11.58
CA SER A 98 -5.63 -11.27 12.61
C SER A 98 -4.82 -10.01 12.97
N PHE A 99 -3.48 -10.11 13.04
CA PHE A 99 -2.65 -8.95 13.38
C PHE A 99 -2.66 -7.88 12.28
N ILE A 100 -2.79 -8.30 11.02
CA ILE A 100 -2.92 -7.37 9.90
C ILE A 100 -4.25 -6.63 9.98
N VAL A 101 -5.31 -7.35 10.28
CA VAL A 101 -6.65 -6.76 10.44
C VAL A 101 -6.65 -5.75 11.60
N ARG A 102 -5.99 -6.07 12.70
CA ARG A 102 -5.88 -5.14 13.83
C ARG A 102 -5.27 -3.82 13.41
N ASN A 103 -4.21 -3.86 12.62
CA ASN A 103 -3.57 -2.66 12.10
C ASN A 103 -4.49 -1.88 11.17
N TYR A 104 -5.22 -2.57 10.30
CA TYR A 104 -6.20 -1.94 9.42
C TYR A 104 -7.34 -1.30 10.20
N ILE A 105 -7.81 -1.94 11.25
CA ILE A 105 -8.86 -1.39 12.12
C ILE A 105 -8.36 -0.08 12.75
N ASN A 106 -7.13 -0.07 13.25
CA ASN A 106 -6.55 1.13 13.87
C ASN A 106 -6.44 2.27 12.86
N TYR A 107 -6.03 2.00 11.63
CA TYR A 107 -5.96 3.01 10.58
C TYR A 107 -7.35 3.47 10.14
N ALA A 108 -8.27 2.52 9.96
CA ALA A 108 -9.63 2.82 9.52
C ALA A 108 -10.37 3.72 10.50
N LYS A 109 -10.08 3.61 11.79
CA LYS A 109 -10.68 4.48 12.81
C LYS A 109 -10.33 5.95 12.63
N ARG A 110 -9.22 6.25 11.98
CA ARG A 110 -8.76 7.62 11.76
C ARG A 110 -9.42 8.29 10.55
N TYR A 111 -10.13 7.52 9.75
CA TYR A 111 -10.77 7.99 8.53
C TYR A 111 -12.26 7.74 8.57
N THR A 112 -13.03 8.61 7.93
CA THR A 112 -14.42 8.32 7.65
C THR A 112 -14.52 7.47 6.40
N LYS A 113 -15.62 6.78 6.22
CA LYS A 113 -15.87 6.01 5.00
C LYS A 113 -15.77 6.90 3.77
N LYS A 114 -16.32 8.12 3.85
CA LYS A 114 -16.27 9.10 2.77
C LYS A 114 -14.82 9.46 2.40
N GLU A 115 -13.96 9.66 3.41
CA GLU A 115 -12.55 9.98 3.17
C GLU A 115 -11.84 8.83 2.46
N LEU A 116 -12.08 7.59 2.88
CA LEU A 116 -11.48 6.41 2.24
C LEU A 116 -11.96 6.24 0.79
N ILE A 117 -13.23 6.49 0.53
CA ILE A 117 -13.77 6.47 -0.83
C ILE A 117 -13.08 7.53 -1.69
N GLN A 118 -12.88 8.72 -1.16
CA GLN A 118 -12.18 9.80 -1.87
C GLN A 118 -10.73 9.43 -2.16
N MET A 119 -10.05 8.78 -1.23
CA MET A 119 -8.65 8.35 -1.43
C MET A 119 -8.55 7.29 -2.52
N VAL A 120 -9.44 6.32 -2.53
CA VAL A 120 -9.48 5.30 -3.58
C VAL A 120 -9.77 5.95 -4.94
N SER A 121 -10.72 6.86 -4.99
CA SER A 121 -11.06 7.60 -6.22
C SER A 121 -9.87 8.44 -6.71
N ALA A 122 -9.15 9.08 -5.80
CA ALA A 122 -7.97 9.87 -6.14
C ALA A 122 -6.88 9.03 -6.78
N CYS A 123 -6.70 7.79 -6.31
CA CYS A 123 -5.75 6.85 -6.92
C CYS A 123 -6.15 6.54 -8.37
N THR A 124 -7.43 6.31 -8.62
CA THR A 124 -7.96 6.05 -9.97
C THR A 124 -7.76 7.27 -10.88
N GLU A 125 -8.05 8.46 -10.37
CA GLU A 125 -7.87 9.70 -11.12
C GLU A 125 -6.40 9.92 -11.47
N THR A 126 -5.50 9.63 -10.55
CA THR A 126 -4.06 9.75 -10.78
C THR A 126 -3.62 8.81 -11.90
N GLU A 127 -4.12 7.57 -11.91
CA GLU A 127 -3.84 6.62 -12.98
C GLU A 127 -4.28 7.17 -14.34
N GLU A 128 -5.49 7.74 -14.40
CA GLU A 128 -6.01 8.34 -15.63
C GLU A 128 -5.15 9.53 -16.10
N GLU A 129 -4.72 10.38 -15.18
CA GLU A 129 -3.87 11.53 -15.51
C GLU A 129 -2.53 11.08 -16.13
N VAL A 130 -1.97 10.00 -15.63
CA VAL A 130 -0.74 9.44 -16.19
C VAL A 130 -1.00 8.85 -17.57
N LYS A 131 -2.07 8.09 -17.73
CA LYS A 131 -2.44 7.45 -19.01
C LYS A 131 -2.71 8.48 -20.11
N THR A 132 -3.30 9.62 -19.74
CA THR A 132 -3.57 10.69 -20.71
C THR A 132 -2.36 11.58 -20.99
N GLY A 133 -1.26 11.37 -20.29
CA GLY A 133 -0.04 12.13 -20.47
C GLY A 133 -0.05 13.52 -19.85
N LEU A 134 -1.00 13.79 -18.98
CA LEU A 134 -1.13 15.09 -18.32
C LEU A 134 0.05 15.37 -17.40
N LEU A 135 0.49 14.37 -16.64
CA LEU A 135 1.64 14.44 -15.74
C LEU A 135 2.48 13.17 -15.89
N THR A 136 3.76 13.26 -15.51
CA THR A 136 4.59 12.06 -15.45
C THR A 136 4.13 11.16 -14.30
N ASP A 137 4.43 9.87 -14.41
CA ASP A 137 4.06 8.90 -13.39
C ASP A 137 4.71 9.20 -12.03
N VAL A 138 6.00 9.55 -12.03
CA VAL A 138 6.73 9.86 -10.79
C VAL A 138 6.09 11.06 -10.09
N LEU A 139 5.83 12.14 -10.81
CA LEU A 139 5.26 13.36 -10.24
C LEU A 139 3.83 13.15 -9.78
N SER A 140 3.04 12.42 -10.55
CA SER A 140 1.63 12.19 -10.23
C SER A 140 1.48 11.44 -8.90
N VAL A 141 2.27 10.39 -8.69
CA VAL A 141 2.21 9.60 -7.46
C VAL A 141 2.77 10.41 -6.29
N GLU A 142 3.84 11.19 -6.51
CA GLU A 142 4.39 12.08 -5.49
C GLU A 142 3.35 13.07 -4.98
N LEU A 143 2.65 13.73 -5.90
CA LEU A 143 1.60 14.70 -5.54
C LEU A 143 0.45 14.04 -4.80
N LEU A 144 0.10 12.83 -5.16
CA LEU A 144 -0.93 12.06 -4.46
C LEU A 144 -0.53 11.80 -3.01
N ILE A 145 0.71 11.39 -2.78
CA ILE A 145 1.22 11.12 -1.44
C ILE A 145 1.24 12.41 -0.61
N VAL A 146 1.66 13.52 -1.20
CA VAL A 146 1.66 14.82 -0.55
C VAL A 146 0.24 15.20 -0.15
N ASP A 147 -0.72 15.03 -1.04
CA ASP A 147 -2.11 15.36 -0.78
C ASP A 147 -2.68 14.52 0.36
N PHE A 148 -2.42 13.22 0.35
CA PHE A 148 -2.91 12.31 1.38
C PHE A 148 -2.29 12.59 2.76
N SER A 149 -1.05 13.04 2.80
CA SER A 149 -0.32 13.24 4.06
C SER A 149 -0.37 14.65 4.60
N SER A 150 -0.91 15.60 3.84
CA SER A 150 -1.05 17.02 4.27
C SER A 150 -2.49 17.36 4.66
N LYS A 151 -3.19 16.42 5.23
CA LYS A 151 -4.59 16.57 5.56
C LYS A 151 -4.78 17.42 6.81
N ASN A 152 -5.71 18.34 6.75
CA ASN A 152 -6.10 19.18 7.88
C ASN A 152 -7.33 18.62 8.58
#